data_885c6d1503eff91591a4e71c7afb45cb
#
_entry.id   885c6d1503eff91591a4e71c7afb45cb
#
_cell.length_a   1.000
_cell.length_b   1.000
_cell.length_c   1.000
_cell.angle_alpha   90.00
_cell.angle_beta   90.00
_cell.angle_gamma   90.00
#
_symmetry.space_group_name_H-M   'P 1'
#
loop_
_entity.id
_entity.type
_entity.pdbx_description
1 polymer ?
#
loop_
_entity_poly.entity_id
_entity_poly.type
_entity_poly.pdbx_seq_one_letter_code
_entity_poly.pdbx_strand_id
1 'polypeptide(L)'
;MKRFRLCIAFAFMSLIVIHAKSYPFDRAHSYEVQIVRVAQQGTKFLKVWGVAGSPDKAIDRAMQDAVAACIFTGVEGNDIAGKIPALATNQDAYEQHKQFFDTFFKKGEFLQYVKNTNSGYPTGENNIKTDKGRKVGLFVVVMYDNLRKRLEDEGIIKKLNSYF
;
A
#
# COMPACT_ATOMS: atom_id res chain seq x y z
N MET A 1 44.54 41.64 27.03
CA MET A 1 43.65 41.53 25.85
C MET A 1 43.55 40.06 25.46
N LYS A 2 42.51 39.34 25.95
CA LYS A 2 42.31 37.91 25.69
C LYS A 2 41.29 37.81 24.55
N ARG A 3 41.70 37.28 23.40
CA ARG A 3 40.84 37.07 22.24
C ARG A 3 40.04 35.75 22.44
N PHE A 4 38.75 35.86 22.70
CA PHE A 4 37.80 34.76 22.75
C PHE A 4 37.53 34.29 21.31
N ARG A 5 37.99 33.09 20.94
CA ARG A 5 37.64 32.42 19.68
C ARG A 5 36.39 31.59 19.94
N LEU A 6 35.24 32.09 19.43
CA LEU A 6 33.98 31.41 19.43
C LEU A 6 33.99 30.36 18.30
N CYS A 7 34.18 29.10 18.65
CA CYS A 7 34.00 27.98 17.71
C CYS A 7 32.51 27.67 17.57
N ILE A 8 31.93 28.11 16.46
CA ILE A 8 30.58 27.72 16.06
C ILE A 8 30.67 26.31 15.44
N ALA A 9 30.29 25.30 16.22
CA ALA A 9 30.11 23.94 15.73
C ALA A 9 28.82 23.89 14.93
N PHE A 10 28.92 23.90 13.59
CA PHE A 10 27.80 23.60 12.71
C PHE A 10 27.50 22.08 12.78
N ALA A 11 26.50 21.72 13.56
CA ALA A 11 25.99 20.36 13.54
C ALA A 11 25.26 20.14 12.21
N PHE A 12 25.93 19.48 11.28
CA PHE A 12 25.32 18.95 10.06
C PHE A 12 24.36 17.81 10.44
N MET A 13 23.09 18.15 10.64
CA MET A 13 22.04 17.18 10.80
C MET A 13 21.73 16.63 9.41
N SER A 14 22.42 15.53 9.03
CA SER A 14 22.15 14.79 7.81
C SER A 14 20.75 14.22 7.86
N LEU A 15 19.80 14.86 7.16
CA LEU A 15 18.51 14.28 6.85
C LEU A 15 18.79 13.01 6.02
N ILE A 16 18.61 11.85 6.65
CA ILE A 16 18.53 10.57 5.94
C ILE A 16 17.19 10.59 5.21
N VAL A 17 17.21 11.02 3.95
CA VAL A 17 16.08 10.85 3.05
C VAL A 17 16.00 9.35 2.73
N ILE A 18 15.12 8.65 3.43
CA ILE A 18 14.78 7.27 3.11
C ILE A 18 14.07 7.31 1.76
N HIS A 19 14.82 7.05 0.70
CA HIS A 19 14.26 6.83 -0.62
C HIS A 19 13.57 5.47 -0.60
N ALA A 20 12.31 5.42 -0.21
CA ALA A 20 11.45 4.29 -0.50
C ALA A 20 11.41 4.16 -2.03
N LYS A 21 12.09 3.16 -2.57
CA LYS A 21 12.02 2.83 -4.00
C LYS A 21 10.63 2.23 -4.24
N SER A 22 9.67 3.10 -4.49
CA SER A 22 8.35 2.65 -4.90
C SER A 22 8.42 2.14 -6.34
N TYR A 23 7.78 1.01 -6.56
CA TYR A 23 7.58 0.49 -7.91
C TYR A 23 6.53 1.36 -8.61
N PRO A 24 6.69 1.64 -9.91
CA PRO A 24 5.64 2.33 -10.64
C PRO A 24 4.35 1.51 -10.53
N PHE A 25 3.25 2.19 -10.26
CA PHE A 25 1.94 1.59 -10.31
C PHE A 25 1.67 1.15 -11.77
N ASP A 26 1.41 -0.13 -11.95
CA ASP A 26 1.05 -0.70 -13.25
C ASP A 26 -0.42 -1.11 -13.24
N ARG A 27 -1.24 -0.39 -13.98
CA ARG A 27 -2.68 -0.67 -14.11
C ARG A 27 -2.97 -2.03 -14.75
N ALA A 28 -2.09 -2.51 -15.62
CA ALA A 28 -2.22 -3.81 -16.27
C ALA A 28 -1.84 -4.98 -15.34
N HIS A 29 -1.34 -4.67 -14.14
CA HIS A 29 -0.94 -5.67 -13.17
C HIS A 29 -2.15 -6.39 -12.58
N SER A 30 -2.17 -7.70 -12.68
CA SER A 30 -3.17 -8.54 -12.00
C SER A 30 -2.76 -8.73 -10.54
N TYR A 31 -3.60 -8.25 -9.63
CA TYR A 31 -3.39 -8.42 -8.20
C TYR A 31 -3.79 -9.82 -7.76
N GLU A 32 -2.85 -10.54 -7.13
CA GLU A 32 -3.14 -11.84 -6.50
C GLU A 32 -3.50 -11.61 -5.04
N VAL A 33 -4.79 -11.36 -4.79
CA VAL A 33 -5.34 -10.98 -3.49
C VAL A 33 -6.56 -11.83 -3.17
N GLN A 34 -6.64 -12.33 -1.93
CA GLN A 34 -7.73 -13.17 -1.45
C GLN A 34 -8.21 -12.66 -0.08
N ILE A 35 -9.52 -12.79 0.18
CA ILE A 35 -10.09 -12.53 1.50
C ILE A 35 -9.76 -13.73 2.40
N VAL A 36 -9.19 -13.47 3.58
CA VAL A 36 -8.85 -14.52 4.54
C VAL A 36 -10.03 -14.80 5.48
N ARG A 37 -10.65 -13.74 5.99
CA ARG A 37 -11.78 -13.83 6.93
C ARG A 37 -12.51 -12.48 7.02
N VAL A 38 -13.67 -12.50 7.63
CA VAL A 38 -14.34 -11.27 8.04
C VAL A 38 -13.46 -10.55 9.05
N ALA A 39 -13.14 -9.30 8.76
CA ALA A 39 -12.30 -8.47 9.61
C ALA A 39 -13.14 -7.56 10.52
N GLN A 40 -12.49 -6.80 11.40
CA GLN A 40 -13.16 -5.76 12.19
C GLN A 40 -13.77 -4.70 11.28
N GLN A 41 -14.82 -4.04 11.77
CA GLN A 41 -15.47 -2.94 11.05
C GLN A 41 -14.43 -1.91 10.57
N GLY A 42 -14.61 -1.45 9.35
CA GLY A 42 -13.70 -0.49 8.71
C GLY A 42 -12.40 -1.07 8.16
N THR A 43 -12.13 -2.38 8.36
CA THR A 43 -10.91 -3.03 7.90
C THR A 43 -11.18 -4.24 7.01
N LYS A 44 -10.17 -4.68 6.23
CA LYS A 44 -10.20 -5.89 5.41
C LYS A 44 -8.97 -6.74 5.70
N PHE A 45 -9.15 -8.04 5.99
CA PHE A 45 -8.05 -8.97 6.24
C PHE A 45 -7.81 -9.84 4.99
N LEU A 46 -6.65 -9.66 4.38
CA LEU A 46 -6.33 -10.21 3.07
C LEU A 46 -5.05 -11.04 3.10
N LYS A 47 -4.96 -12.06 2.24
CA LYS A 47 -3.71 -12.67 1.80
C LYS A 47 -3.37 -12.10 0.44
N VAL A 48 -2.16 -11.60 0.30
CA VAL A 48 -1.70 -10.94 -0.93
C VAL A 48 -0.32 -11.43 -1.32
N TRP A 49 -0.07 -11.55 -2.62
CA TRP A 49 1.19 -11.97 -3.17
C TRP A 49 1.85 -10.83 -3.94
N GLY A 50 3.14 -10.59 -3.64
CA GLY A 50 3.96 -9.65 -4.38
C GLY A 50 5.14 -10.36 -5.04
N VAL A 51 5.52 -9.91 -6.24
CA VAL A 51 6.67 -10.44 -6.97
C VAL A 51 7.66 -9.32 -7.24
N ALA A 52 8.93 -9.52 -6.85
CA ALA A 52 10.01 -8.57 -7.11
C ALA A 52 11.39 -9.25 -7.09
N GLY A 53 12.44 -8.52 -7.49
CA GLY A 53 13.80 -9.05 -7.57
C GLY A 53 14.42 -9.45 -6.23
N SER A 54 13.87 -9.00 -5.09
CA SER A 54 14.29 -9.42 -3.75
C SER A 54 13.08 -9.62 -2.85
N PRO A 55 13.21 -10.39 -1.75
CA PRO A 55 12.10 -10.63 -0.83
C PRO A 55 11.54 -9.35 -0.21
N ASP A 56 12.39 -8.41 0.23
CA ASP A 56 11.94 -7.14 0.84
C ASP A 56 11.13 -6.32 -0.16
N LYS A 57 11.59 -6.24 -1.41
CA LYS A 57 10.86 -5.57 -2.47
C LYS A 57 9.54 -6.28 -2.81
N ALA A 58 9.49 -7.62 -2.69
CA ALA A 58 8.26 -8.37 -2.88
C ALA A 58 7.26 -8.15 -1.74
N ILE A 59 7.74 -7.95 -0.51
CA ILE A 59 6.92 -7.53 0.65
C ILE A 59 6.29 -6.16 0.39
N ASP A 60 7.10 -5.16 0.00
CA ASP A 60 6.61 -3.81 -0.31
C ASP A 60 5.58 -3.85 -1.45
N ARG A 61 5.87 -4.65 -2.49
CA ARG A 61 4.95 -4.84 -3.61
C ARG A 61 3.63 -5.46 -3.17
N ALA A 62 3.66 -6.51 -2.34
CA ALA A 62 2.46 -7.15 -1.82
C ALA A 62 1.58 -6.16 -1.03
N MET A 63 2.17 -5.34 -0.16
CA MET A 63 1.42 -4.31 0.57
C MET A 63 0.83 -3.25 -0.38
N GLN A 64 1.58 -2.82 -1.39
CA GLN A 64 1.09 -1.90 -2.42
C GLN A 64 -0.09 -2.50 -3.19
N ASP A 65 0.04 -3.75 -3.62
CA ASP A 65 -0.98 -4.47 -4.39
C ASP A 65 -2.27 -4.68 -3.59
N ALA A 66 -2.18 -4.91 -2.27
CA ALA A 66 -3.36 -5.00 -1.40
C ALA A 66 -4.17 -3.70 -1.37
N VAL A 67 -3.50 -2.56 -1.25
CA VAL A 67 -4.15 -1.24 -1.26
C VAL A 67 -4.69 -0.92 -2.65
N ALA A 68 -3.91 -1.17 -3.70
CA ALA A 68 -4.31 -0.93 -5.08
C ALA A 68 -5.53 -1.77 -5.49
N ALA A 69 -5.58 -3.04 -5.08
CA ALA A 69 -6.75 -3.89 -5.30
C ALA A 69 -8.00 -3.30 -4.63
N CYS A 70 -7.92 -2.86 -3.38
CA CYS A 70 -9.04 -2.21 -2.69
C CYS A 70 -9.50 -0.93 -3.39
N ILE A 71 -8.59 -0.18 -4.02
CA ILE A 71 -8.94 1.06 -4.73
C ILE A 71 -9.58 0.75 -6.09
N PHE A 72 -8.96 -0.09 -6.92
CA PHE A 72 -9.26 -0.13 -8.36
C PHE A 72 -10.04 -1.35 -8.83
N THR A 73 -9.84 -2.53 -8.23
CA THR A 73 -10.46 -3.77 -8.71
C THR A 73 -11.48 -4.37 -7.75
N GLY A 74 -11.35 -4.06 -6.46
CA GLY A 74 -11.99 -4.82 -5.41
C GLY A 74 -11.29 -6.18 -5.22
N VAL A 75 -11.88 -7.01 -4.36
CA VAL A 75 -11.41 -8.38 -4.10
C VAL A 75 -12.61 -9.32 -4.17
N GLU A 76 -12.50 -10.39 -4.95
CA GLU A 76 -13.58 -11.37 -5.08
C GLU A 76 -13.87 -12.04 -3.74
N GLY A 77 -15.16 -12.31 -3.53
CA GLY A 77 -15.65 -13.03 -2.37
C GLY A 77 -15.28 -14.51 -2.41
N ASN A 78 -15.40 -15.16 -1.27
CA ASN A 78 -15.23 -16.59 -1.10
C ASN A 78 -16.30 -17.14 -0.15
N ASP A 79 -16.23 -18.44 0.18
CA ASP A 79 -17.20 -19.09 1.08
C ASP A 79 -17.23 -18.51 2.50
N ILE A 80 -16.22 -17.72 2.88
CA ILE A 80 -16.05 -17.15 4.22
C ILE A 80 -16.58 -15.71 4.29
N ALA A 81 -16.39 -14.94 3.21
CA ALA A 81 -16.72 -13.52 3.18
C ALA A 81 -17.16 -13.05 1.79
N GLY A 82 -18.10 -12.13 1.76
CA GLY A 82 -18.57 -11.51 0.53
C GLY A 82 -17.49 -10.66 -0.15
N LYS A 83 -17.73 -10.33 -1.41
CA LYS A 83 -16.88 -9.47 -2.23
C LYS A 83 -16.59 -8.11 -1.56
N ILE A 84 -15.37 -7.66 -1.66
CA ILE A 84 -14.97 -6.29 -1.33
C ILE A 84 -15.07 -5.44 -2.60
N PRO A 85 -15.98 -4.47 -2.68
CA PRO A 85 -16.09 -3.61 -3.86
C PRO A 85 -14.87 -2.71 -4.00
N ALA A 86 -14.53 -2.34 -5.24
CA ALA A 86 -13.54 -1.30 -5.50
C ALA A 86 -14.03 0.04 -4.95
N LEU A 87 -13.14 0.82 -4.36
CA LEU A 87 -13.45 2.17 -3.88
C LEU A 87 -13.67 3.13 -5.05
N ALA A 88 -12.77 3.12 -6.03
CA ALA A 88 -12.89 3.89 -7.26
C ALA A 88 -13.62 3.07 -8.32
N THR A 89 -14.91 3.29 -8.46
CA THR A 89 -15.77 2.58 -9.44
C THR A 89 -15.61 3.09 -10.87
N ASN A 90 -15.08 4.32 -11.03
CA ASN A 90 -14.76 4.87 -12.34
C ASN A 90 -13.47 4.22 -12.88
N GLN A 91 -13.55 3.59 -14.04
CA GLN A 91 -12.38 2.94 -14.68
C GLN A 91 -11.26 3.94 -15.01
N ASP A 92 -11.59 5.21 -15.23
CA ASP A 92 -10.62 6.26 -15.55
C ASP A 92 -10.10 7.02 -14.31
N ALA A 93 -10.51 6.60 -13.11
CA ALA A 93 -10.13 7.30 -11.86
C ALA A 93 -8.62 7.48 -11.71
N TYR A 94 -7.82 6.48 -12.09
CA TYR A 94 -6.36 6.60 -12.06
C TYR A 94 -5.86 7.69 -13.00
N GLU A 95 -6.31 7.71 -14.25
CA GLU A 95 -5.86 8.68 -15.26
C GLU A 95 -6.30 10.11 -14.90
N GLN A 96 -7.55 10.26 -14.41
CA GLN A 96 -8.08 11.55 -13.98
C GLN A 96 -7.34 12.12 -12.77
N HIS A 97 -6.81 11.27 -11.89
CA HIS A 97 -6.10 11.64 -10.67
C HIS A 97 -4.67 11.11 -10.63
N LYS A 98 -4.03 10.98 -11.81
CA LYS A 98 -2.72 10.35 -11.98
C LYS A 98 -1.65 10.94 -11.05
N GLN A 99 -1.59 12.27 -10.92
CA GLN A 99 -0.61 12.93 -10.08
C GLN A 99 -0.76 12.54 -8.60
N PHE A 100 -1.99 12.41 -8.11
CA PHE A 100 -2.26 11.94 -6.77
C PHE A 100 -1.78 10.49 -6.58
N PHE A 101 -2.23 9.57 -7.43
CA PHE A 101 -1.90 8.15 -7.29
C PHE A 101 -0.41 7.87 -7.47
N ASP A 102 0.24 8.52 -8.42
CA ASP A 102 1.69 8.40 -8.58
C ASP A 102 2.42 8.86 -7.30
N THR A 103 2.00 9.96 -6.70
CA THR A 103 2.59 10.46 -5.45
C THR A 103 2.28 9.53 -4.28
N PHE A 104 1.03 9.13 -4.13
CA PHE A 104 0.52 8.25 -3.08
C PHE A 104 1.29 6.93 -3.02
N PHE A 105 1.51 6.30 -4.17
CA PHE A 105 2.27 5.06 -4.24
C PHE A 105 3.79 5.30 -4.20
N LYS A 106 4.33 6.29 -4.92
CA LYS A 106 5.78 6.57 -4.96
C LYS A 106 6.36 7.04 -3.64
N LYS A 107 5.63 7.86 -2.89
CA LYS A 107 6.09 8.37 -1.58
C LYS A 107 5.79 7.43 -0.43
N GLY A 108 5.13 6.29 -0.69
CA GLY A 108 4.79 5.31 0.34
C GLY A 108 3.64 5.74 1.24
N GLU A 109 2.83 6.74 0.85
CA GLU A 109 1.64 7.15 1.64
C GLU A 109 0.68 5.99 1.87
N PHE A 110 0.57 5.07 0.91
CA PHE A 110 -0.27 3.88 1.00
C PHE A 110 0.04 3.00 2.22
N LEU A 111 1.27 3.04 2.75
CA LEU A 111 1.67 2.28 3.94
C LEU A 111 0.90 2.67 5.21
N GLN A 112 0.31 3.86 5.25
CA GLN A 112 -0.57 4.28 6.35
C GLN A 112 -1.90 3.52 6.36
N TYR A 113 -2.27 2.87 5.26
CA TYR A 113 -3.54 2.17 5.08
C TYR A 113 -3.42 0.65 5.04
N VAL A 114 -2.21 0.12 5.21
CA VAL A 114 -1.98 -1.34 5.21
C VAL A 114 -0.99 -1.73 6.30
N LYS A 115 -1.32 -2.80 7.02
CA LYS A 115 -0.45 -3.36 8.07
C LYS A 115 -0.15 -4.81 7.74
N ASN A 116 1.14 -5.15 7.66
CA ASN A 116 1.60 -6.52 7.63
C ASN A 116 1.34 -7.17 9.02
N THR A 117 0.67 -8.32 9.03
CA THR A 117 0.31 -9.05 10.26
C THR A 117 1.07 -10.35 10.44
N ASN A 118 2.02 -10.63 9.56
CA ASN A 118 2.86 -11.82 9.69
C ASN A 118 3.76 -11.71 10.93
N SER A 119 3.89 -12.83 11.63
CA SER A 119 4.89 -12.99 12.69
C SER A 119 6.23 -13.34 12.05
N GLY A 120 7.09 -12.34 11.89
CA GLY A 120 8.41 -12.49 11.28
C GLY A 120 8.42 -12.46 9.77
N TYR A 121 9.53 -12.94 9.22
CA TYR A 121 9.79 -12.93 7.78
C TYR A 121 9.09 -14.10 7.07
N PRO A 122 8.48 -13.88 5.90
CA PRO A 122 7.80 -14.95 5.16
C PRO A 122 8.77 -16.06 4.76
N THR A 123 8.40 -17.31 5.03
CA THR A 123 9.19 -18.51 4.75
C THR A 123 8.35 -19.60 4.06
N GLY A 124 8.99 -20.67 3.61
CA GLY A 124 8.32 -21.80 2.99
C GLY A 124 7.49 -21.42 1.78
N GLU A 125 6.25 -21.86 1.74
CA GLU A 125 5.31 -21.59 0.64
C GLU A 125 5.01 -20.08 0.43
N ASN A 126 5.24 -19.26 1.45
CA ASN A 126 5.06 -17.82 1.37
C ASN A 126 6.34 -17.06 0.94
N ASN A 127 7.38 -17.75 0.48
CA ASN A 127 8.62 -17.15 -0.05
C ASN A 127 9.23 -18.05 -1.13
N ILE A 128 8.73 -17.95 -2.32
CA ILE A 128 9.06 -18.84 -3.44
C ILE A 128 10.00 -18.12 -4.41
N LYS A 129 11.04 -18.83 -4.87
CA LYS A 129 11.90 -18.34 -5.96
C LYS A 129 11.16 -18.52 -7.29
N THR A 130 11.18 -17.47 -8.13
CA THR A 130 10.60 -17.45 -9.47
C THR A 130 11.61 -16.93 -10.49
N ASP A 131 11.32 -17.04 -11.77
CA ASP A 131 12.16 -16.48 -12.84
C ASP A 131 12.28 -14.94 -12.76
N LYS A 132 11.28 -14.30 -12.15
CA LYS A 132 11.23 -12.83 -11.96
C LYS A 132 11.80 -12.40 -10.60
N GLY A 133 12.40 -13.31 -9.83
CA GLY A 133 12.96 -13.04 -8.51
C GLY A 133 12.28 -13.80 -7.38
N ARG A 134 11.61 -13.12 -6.48
CA ARG A 134 10.90 -13.73 -5.34
C ARG A 134 9.41 -13.40 -5.39
N LYS A 135 8.59 -14.43 -5.16
CA LYS A 135 7.16 -14.30 -4.89
C LYS A 135 6.95 -14.47 -3.38
N VAL A 136 6.39 -13.43 -2.74
CA VAL A 136 6.18 -13.41 -1.29
C VAL A 136 4.70 -13.25 -0.99
N GLY A 137 4.16 -14.13 -0.14
CA GLY A 137 2.80 -14.10 0.37
C GLY A 137 2.73 -13.44 1.75
N LEU A 138 1.84 -12.48 1.91
CA LEU A 138 1.60 -11.77 3.18
C LEU A 138 0.15 -11.86 3.62
N PHE A 139 -0.04 -11.90 4.94
CA PHE A 139 -1.31 -11.57 5.57
C PHE A 139 -1.29 -10.11 5.97
N VAL A 140 -2.26 -9.34 5.47
CA VAL A 140 -2.32 -7.89 5.71
C VAL A 140 -3.70 -7.47 6.18
N VAL A 141 -3.75 -6.39 6.95
CA VAL A 141 -4.98 -5.65 7.25
C VAL A 141 -4.96 -4.34 6.50
N VAL A 142 -5.95 -4.13 5.64
CA VAL A 142 -6.18 -2.85 4.96
C VAL A 142 -7.21 -2.04 5.75
N MET A 143 -6.89 -0.80 6.08
CA MET A 143 -7.76 0.17 6.75
C MET A 143 -8.71 0.79 5.71
N TYR A 144 -9.68 0.00 5.25
CA TYR A 144 -10.51 0.28 4.08
C TYR A 144 -11.33 1.57 4.22
N ASP A 145 -11.93 1.81 5.40
CA ASP A 145 -12.74 3.02 5.61
C ASP A 145 -11.88 4.28 5.70
N ASN A 146 -10.67 4.19 6.30
CA ASN A 146 -9.72 5.30 6.30
C ASN A 146 -9.22 5.60 4.89
N LEU A 147 -8.94 4.55 4.10
CA LEU A 147 -8.56 4.69 2.70
C LEU A 147 -9.68 5.33 1.88
N ARG A 148 -10.94 4.90 2.09
CA ARG A 148 -12.13 5.52 1.49
C ARG A 148 -12.18 7.01 1.82
N LYS A 149 -12.09 7.36 3.11
CA LYS A 149 -12.12 8.75 3.56
C LYS A 149 -11.05 9.59 2.88
N ARG A 150 -9.83 9.06 2.75
CA ARG A 150 -8.73 9.75 2.04
C ARG A 150 -9.08 10.06 0.59
N LEU A 151 -9.67 9.09 -0.13
CA LEU A 151 -10.10 9.28 -1.52
C LEU A 151 -11.29 10.23 -1.65
N GLU A 152 -12.20 10.25 -0.66
CA GLU A 152 -13.30 11.21 -0.57
C GLU A 152 -12.81 12.65 -0.33
N ASP A 153 -11.83 12.82 0.56
CA ASP A 153 -11.24 14.13 0.88
C ASP A 153 -10.46 14.72 -0.32
N GLU A 154 -9.90 13.87 -1.18
CA GLU A 154 -9.26 14.26 -2.45
C GLU A 154 -10.26 14.45 -3.61
N GLY A 155 -11.54 14.16 -3.39
CA GLY A 155 -12.56 14.28 -4.43
C GLY A 155 -12.48 13.20 -5.52
N ILE A 156 -11.73 12.12 -5.29
CA ILE A 156 -11.56 11.00 -6.23
C ILE A 156 -12.82 10.14 -6.28
N ILE A 157 -13.48 9.99 -5.13
CA ILE A 157 -14.75 9.28 -5.00
C ILE A 157 -15.79 10.15 -4.30
N LYS A 158 -17.07 9.86 -4.55
CA LYS A 158 -18.18 10.60 -3.90
C LYS A 158 -18.25 10.27 -2.41
N LYS A 159 -18.53 11.30 -1.59
CA LYS A 159 -18.78 11.13 -0.16
C LYS A 159 -20.06 10.30 0.06
N LEU A 160 -20.02 9.39 1.02
CA LEU A 160 -21.18 8.54 1.38
C LEU A 160 -22.42 9.36 1.74
N ASN A 161 -22.24 10.53 2.38
CA ASN A 161 -23.35 11.39 2.81
C ASN A 161 -23.90 12.32 1.71
N SER A 162 -23.45 12.22 0.47
CA SER A 162 -23.95 13.05 -0.64
C SER A 162 -25.25 12.55 -1.26
N TYR A 163 -25.89 11.55 -0.67
CA TYR A 163 -27.16 10.96 -1.12
C TYR A 163 -28.36 11.31 -0.23
N PHE A 164 -28.19 12.24 0.75
CA PHE A 164 -29.27 12.71 1.60
C PHE A 164 -29.44 14.23 1.46
#